data_655352d1104bdfd6b21988e014b33eb4
#
_entry.id   655352d1104bdfd6b21988e014b33eb4
#
_cell.length_a   1.000
_cell.length_b   1.000
_cell.length_c   1.000
_cell.angle_alpha   90.00
_cell.angle_beta   90.00
_cell.angle_gamma   90.00
#
_symmetry.space_group_name_H-M   'P 1'
#
loop_
_entity.id
_entity.type
_entity.pdbx_description
1 polymer ?
#
loop_
_entity_poly.entity_id
_entity_poly.type
_entity_poly.pdbx_seq_one_letter_code
_entity_poly.pdbx_strand_id
1 'polypeptide(L)'
;PPHQAAMKEIERIKTEKVWQKGQSKEYYTELTDAIRTYIKDRFGFNALEMTSSEIIDQLLEMNDKEAISDLKLLFQTADLVKFAKHNPQMNENDANLINAIDFINETKQPEEENQKPQPTEITIIEKRSLRVKAMLICGIALLSAALIGTFIYIGLQLYLSLIHI
;
A
#
# COMPACT_ATOMS: atom_id res chain seq x y z
N PRO A 1 -14.83 12.94 -5.25
CA PRO A 1 -15.02 11.82 -6.18
C PRO A 1 -15.31 10.52 -5.42
N PRO A 2 -16.11 9.57 -5.96
CA PRO A 2 -16.52 8.35 -5.28
C PRO A 2 -15.34 7.52 -4.77
N HIS A 3 -14.28 7.35 -5.58
CA HIS A 3 -13.10 6.58 -5.20
C HIS A 3 -12.36 7.16 -3.99
N GLN A 4 -12.28 8.49 -3.86
CA GLN A 4 -11.62 9.12 -2.71
C GLN A 4 -12.41 8.90 -1.41
N ALA A 5 -13.73 8.98 -1.47
CA ALA A 5 -14.60 8.71 -0.33
C ALA A 5 -14.46 7.25 0.14
N ALA A 6 -14.48 6.31 -0.82
CA ALA A 6 -14.30 4.89 -0.54
C ALA A 6 -12.91 4.58 0.04
N MET A 7 -11.84 5.12 -0.54
CA MET A 7 -10.48 4.92 -0.03
C MET A 7 -10.28 5.47 1.37
N LYS A 8 -10.89 6.61 1.69
CA LYS A 8 -10.86 7.18 3.04
C LYS A 8 -11.54 6.25 4.05
N GLU A 9 -12.67 5.67 3.68
CA GLU A 9 -13.40 4.74 4.54
C GLU A 9 -12.63 3.43 4.74
N ILE A 10 -12.03 2.88 3.69
CA ILE A 10 -11.16 1.71 3.77
C ILE A 10 -9.95 1.97 4.66
N GLU A 11 -9.31 3.13 4.57
CA GLU A 11 -8.18 3.47 5.43
C GLU A 11 -8.60 3.61 6.90
N ARG A 12 -9.81 4.11 7.17
CA ARG A 12 -10.39 4.12 8.52
C ARG A 12 -10.54 2.69 9.06
N ILE A 13 -11.18 1.80 8.29
CA ILE A 13 -11.41 0.39 8.65
C ILE A 13 -10.08 -0.31 8.94
N LYS A 14 -9.08 -0.07 8.10
CA LYS A 14 -7.71 -0.60 8.25
C LYS A 14 -7.04 -0.11 9.53
N THR A 15 -7.19 1.17 9.85
CA THR A 15 -6.56 1.80 11.03
C THR A 15 -7.19 1.33 12.33
N GLU A 16 -8.51 1.15 12.36
CA GLU A 16 -9.24 0.69 13.55
C GLU A 16 -8.99 -0.78 13.90
N LYS A 17 -8.48 -1.58 12.95
CA LYS A 17 -8.12 -3.00 13.11
C LYS A 17 -9.20 -3.83 13.80
N VAL A 18 -10.44 -3.62 13.43
CA VAL A 18 -11.63 -4.24 14.05
C VAL A 18 -11.53 -5.77 14.04
N TRP A 19 -11.00 -6.36 12.98
CA TRP A 19 -10.80 -7.83 12.88
C TRP A 19 -9.84 -8.39 13.94
N GLN A 20 -8.85 -7.62 14.41
CA GLN A 20 -7.90 -8.07 15.45
C GLN A 20 -8.56 -8.17 16.83
N LYS A 21 -9.71 -7.54 17.01
CA LYS A 21 -10.50 -7.58 18.25
C LYS A 21 -11.50 -8.74 18.27
N GLY A 22 -11.42 -9.67 17.33
CA GLY A 22 -12.37 -10.77 17.19
C GLY A 22 -13.73 -10.35 16.59
N GLN A 23 -13.81 -9.17 16.00
CA GLN A 23 -15.02 -8.58 15.41
C GLN A 23 -15.05 -8.74 13.89
N SER A 24 -14.77 -9.94 13.38
CA SER A 24 -14.73 -10.20 11.94
C SER A 24 -16.04 -9.84 11.24
N LYS A 25 -17.18 -10.07 11.87
CA LYS A 25 -18.47 -9.75 11.28
C LYS A 25 -18.65 -8.24 11.07
N GLU A 26 -18.26 -7.42 12.04
CA GLU A 26 -18.30 -5.95 11.93
C GLU A 26 -17.34 -5.48 10.84
N TYR A 27 -16.12 -5.99 10.84
CA TYR A 27 -15.14 -5.68 9.80
C TYR A 27 -15.68 -5.92 8.38
N TYR A 28 -16.21 -7.12 8.11
CA TYR A 28 -16.74 -7.43 6.77
C TYR A 28 -18.02 -6.67 6.45
N THR A 29 -18.80 -6.29 7.45
CA THR A 29 -19.97 -5.43 7.24
C THR A 29 -19.51 -4.06 6.77
N GLU A 30 -18.61 -3.39 7.51
CA GLU A 30 -18.11 -2.07 7.15
C GLU A 30 -17.38 -2.06 5.80
N LEU A 31 -16.54 -3.07 5.56
CA LEU A 31 -15.80 -3.18 4.29
C LEU A 31 -16.73 -3.36 3.09
N THR A 32 -17.73 -4.25 3.21
CA THR A 32 -18.70 -4.45 2.13
C THR A 32 -19.62 -3.25 1.94
N ASP A 33 -19.98 -2.52 2.99
CA ASP A 33 -20.82 -1.32 2.90
C ASP A 33 -20.06 -0.16 2.23
N ALA A 34 -18.75 -0.01 2.51
CA ALA A 34 -17.89 0.95 1.81
C ALA A 34 -17.82 0.66 0.30
N ILE A 35 -17.63 -0.61 -0.07
CA ILE A 35 -17.61 -1.03 -1.48
C ILE A 35 -18.97 -0.87 -2.15
N ARG A 36 -20.07 -1.23 -1.50
CA ARG A 36 -21.44 -1.06 -2.04
C ARG A 36 -21.78 0.41 -2.26
N THR A 37 -21.36 1.28 -1.34
CA THR A 37 -21.49 2.73 -1.50
C THR A 37 -20.70 3.24 -2.69
N TYR A 38 -19.46 2.79 -2.84
CA TYR A 38 -18.63 3.11 -3.99
C TYR A 38 -19.28 2.67 -5.31
N ILE A 39 -19.77 1.43 -5.38
CA ILE A 39 -20.43 0.88 -6.57
C ILE A 39 -21.65 1.74 -6.94
N LYS A 40 -22.48 2.07 -5.96
CA LYS A 40 -23.65 2.94 -6.18
C LYS A 40 -23.25 4.29 -6.78
N ASP A 41 -22.26 4.95 -6.17
CA ASP A 41 -21.85 6.29 -6.56
C ASP A 41 -21.09 6.31 -7.90
N ARG A 42 -20.38 5.21 -8.21
CA ARG A 42 -19.56 5.08 -9.41
C ARG A 42 -20.32 4.56 -10.62
N PHE A 43 -21.19 3.57 -10.44
CA PHE A 43 -21.89 2.87 -11.52
C PHE A 43 -23.38 3.24 -11.62
N GLY A 44 -23.93 3.93 -10.63
CA GLY A 44 -25.27 4.51 -10.68
C GLY A 44 -26.41 3.53 -10.39
N PHE A 45 -26.15 2.30 -9.93
CA PHE A 45 -27.18 1.37 -9.48
C PHE A 45 -27.15 1.15 -7.96
N ASN A 46 -28.29 0.81 -7.35
CA ASN A 46 -28.41 0.77 -5.90
C ASN A 46 -27.85 -0.51 -5.26
N ALA A 47 -26.53 -0.66 -5.28
CA ALA A 47 -25.82 -1.81 -4.72
C ALA A 47 -26.06 -2.02 -3.21
N LEU A 48 -26.56 -1.01 -2.49
CA LEU A 48 -26.86 -1.13 -1.05
C LEU A 48 -28.06 -2.04 -0.76
N GLU A 49 -29.00 -2.16 -1.71
CA GLU A 49 -30.20 -2.98 -1.57
C GLU A 49 -30.09 -4.33 -2.30
N MET A 50 -28.96 -4.58 -2.97
CA MET A 50 -28.75 -5.79 -3.76
C MET A 50 -27.98 -6.85 -2.97
N THR A 51 -28.19 -8.12 -3.32
CA THR A 51 -27.34 -9.22 -2.85
C THR A 51 -25.95 -9.16 -3.51
N SER A 52 -24.97 -9.83 -2.91
CA SER A 52 -23.62 -9.92 -3.45
C SER A 52 -23.61 -10.49 -4.90
N SER A 53 -24.45 -11.49 -5.15
CA SER A 53 -24.56 -12.11 -6.49
C SER A 53 -25.13 -11.15 -7.52
N GLU A 54 -26.22 -10.45 -7.20
CA GLU A 54 -26.84 -9.47 -8.10
C GLU A 54 -25.87 -8.33 -8.47
N ILE A 55 -25.06 -7.87 -7.50
CA ILE A 55 -24.05 -6.85 -7.76
C ILE A 55 -23.00 -7.36 -8.75
N ILE A 56 -22.49 -8.57 -8.52
CA ILE A 56 -21.49 -9.18 -9.40
C ILE A 56 -22.04 -9.37 -10.81
N ASP A 57 -23.26 -9.90 -10.94
CA ASP A 57 -23.91 -10.13 -12.23
C ASP A 57 -24.08 -8.80 -13.02
N GLN A 58 -24.52 -7.75 -12.33
CA GLN A 58 -24.68 -6.44 -12.93
C GLN A 58 -23.36 -5.78 -13.35
N LEU A 59 -22.30 -5.94 -12.55
CA LEU A 59 -20.97 -5.43 -12.91
C LEU A 59 -20.39 -6.19 -14.12
N LEU A 60 -20.62 -7.51 -14.22
CA LEU A 60 -20.18 -8.33 -15.37
C LEU A 60 -20.81 -7.93 -16.68
N GLU A 61 -22.03 -7.38 -16.67
CA GLU A 61 -22.69 -6.83 -17.84
C GLU A 61 -22.08 -5.50 -18.29
N MET A 62 -21.48 -4.75 -17.37
CA MET A 62 -21.01 -3.38 -17.60
C MET A 62 -19.51 -3.28 -17.90
N ASN A 63 -18.67 -4.22 -17.45
CA ASN A 63 -17.22 -4.03 -17.38
C ASN A 63 -16.33 -5.27 -17.39
N ASP A 64 -15.03 -4.99 -17.25
CA ASP A 64 -13.89 -5.87 -17.32
C ASP A 64 -13.92 -6.96 -16.23
N LYS A 65 -13.64 -8.19 -16.65
CA LYS A 65 -13.83 -9.39 -15.82
C LYS A 65 -12.81 -9.56 -14.69
N GLU A 66 -11.65 -8.88 -14.77
CA GLU A 66 -10.53 -9.12 -13.85
C GLU A 66 -10.79 -8.46 -12.49
N ALA A 67 -11.12 -7.17 -12.45
CA ALA A 67 -11.48 -6.46 -11.21
C ALA A 67 -12.67 -7.08 -10.47
N ILE A 68 -13.60 -7.68 -11.22
CA ILE A 68 -14.80 -8.31 -10.65
C ILE A 68 -14.49 -9.65 -9.99
N SER A 69 -13.44 -10.36 -10.43
CA SER A 69 -13.03 -11.63 -9.82
C SER A 69 -12.63 -11.45 -8.35
N ASP A 70 -11.84 -10.45 -8.05
CA ASP A 70 -11.35 -10.15 -6.70
C ASP A 70 -12.47 -9.64 -5.80
N LEU A 71 -13.34 -8.80 -6.34
CA LEU A 71 -14.56 -8.37 -5.64
C LEU A 71 -15.47 -9.54 -5.29
N LYS A 72 -15.60 -10.52 -6.18
CA LYS A 72 -16.39 -11.74 -5.94
C LYS A 72 -15.84 -12.54 -4.76
N LEU A 73 -14.51 -12.70 -4.66
CA LEU A 73 -13.87 -13.38 -3.53
C LEU A 73 -14.14 -12.66 -2.22
N LEU A 74 -14.02 -11.33 -2.19
CA LEU A 74 -14.33 -10.52 -1.03
C LEU A 74 -15.79 -10.70 -0.58
N PHE A 75 -16.75 -10.63 -1.49
CA PHE A 75 -18.16 -10.80 -1.15
C PHE A 75 -18.47 -12.22 -0.67
N GLN A 76 -17.88 -13.25 -1.26
CA GLN A 76 -18.04 -14.63 -0.82
C GLN A 76 -17.54 -14.82 0.62
N THR A 77 -16.34 -14.32 0.94
CA THR A 77 -15.82 -14.36 2.31
C THR A 77 -16.71 -13.60 3.28
N ALA A 78 -17.15 -12.40 2.90
CA ALA A 78 -18.05 -11.59 3.72
C ALA A 78 -19.38 -12.30 4.03
N ASP A 79 -19.97 -12.95 3.05
CA ASP A 79 -21.22 -13.71 3.22
C ASP A 79 -21.00 -14.92 4.13
N LEU A 80 -19.88 -15.64 4.01
CA LEU A 80 -19.53 -16.72 4.90
C LEU A 80 -19.35 -16.25 6.35
N VAL A 81 -18.71 -15.11 6.56
CA VAL A 81 -18.53 -14.53 7.91
C VAL A 81 -19.84 -14.06 8.50
N LYS A 82 -20.68 -13.39 7.71
CA LYS A 82 -21.96 -12.84 8.19
C LYS A 82 -22.99 -13.90 8.50
N PHE A 83 -23.06 -14.98 7.70
CA PHE A 83 -24.16 -15.94 7.72
C PHE A 83 -23.74 -17.37 8.11
N ALA A 84 -22.51 -17.78 7.88
CA ALA A 84 -22.04 -19.15 8.12
C ALA A 84 -21.05 -19.28 9.30
N LYS A 85 -20.87 -18.22 10.11
CA LYS A 85 -19.93 -18.19 11.26
C LYS A 85 -18.49 -18.54 10.87
N HIS A 86 -18.09 -18.26 9.63
CA HIS A 86 -16.70 -18.37 9.22
C HIS A 86 -15.84 -17.39 10.02
N ASN A 87 -14.66 -17.82 10.46
CA ASN A 87 -13.70 -16.97 11.16
C ASN A 87 -12.42 -16.89 10.32
N PRO A 88 -12.28 -15.84 9.50
CA PRO A 88 -11.16 -15.71 8.58
C PRO A 88 -9.84 -15.52 9.34
N GLN A 89 -8.76 -16.03 8.76
CA GLN A 89 -7.42 -15.79 9.26
C GLN A 89 -6.94 -14.36 8.91
N MET A 90 -5.88 -13.91 9.59
CA MET A 90 -5.34 -12.56 9.38
C MET A 90 -4.94 -12.30 7.91
N ASN A 91 -4.29 -13.28 7.28
CA ASN A 91 -3.90 -13.20 5.86
C ASN A 91 -5.10 -13.12 4.91
N GLU A 92 -6.22 -13.74 5.24
CA GLU A 92 -7.47 -13.67 4.48
C GLU A 92 -8.11 -12.29 4.61
N ASN A 93 -8.09 -11.69 5.79
CA ASN A 93 -8.56 -10.33 6.02
C ASN A 93 -7.72 -9.30 5.24
N ASP A 94 -6.39 -9.46 5.26
CA ASP A 94 -5.48 -8.59 4.52
C ASP A 94 -5.69 -8.73 2.99
N ALA A 95 -5.85 -9.96 2.48
CA ALA A 95 -6.14 -10.22 1.08
C ALA A 95 -7.46 -9.56 0.63
N ASN A 96 -8.53 -9.70 1.42
CA ASN A 96 -9.82 -9.08 1.10
C ASN A 96 -9.79 -7.55 1.16
N LEU A 97 -8.97 -6.97 2.04
CA LEU A 97 -8.74 -5.52 2.06
C LEU A 97 -8.02 -5.06 0.78
N ILE A 98 -7.02 -5.80 0.33
CA ILE A 98 -6.30 -5.53 -0.93
C ILE A 98 -7.27 -5.65 -2.10
N ASN A 99 -8.07 -6.71 -2.18
CA ASN A 99 -9.06 -6.90 -3.24
C ASN A 99 -10.06 -5.73 -3.33
N ALA A 100 -10.46 -5.18 -2.18
CA ALA A 100 -11.31 -3.98 -2.14
C ALA A 100 -10.61 -2.74 -2.72
N ILE A 101 -9.34 -2.54 -2.36
CA ILE A 101 -8.53 -1.41 -2.84
C ILE A 101 -8.28 -1.53 -4.35
N ASP A 102 -7.92 -2.71 -4.83
CA ASP A 102 -7.62 -2.98 -6.23
C ASP A 102 -8.87 -2.78 -7.09
N PHE A 103 -10.03 -3.29 -6.67
CA PHE A 103 -11.31 -3.04 -7.35
C PHE A 103 -11.61 -1.53 -7.51
N ILE A 104 -11.40 -0.72 -6.46
CA ILE A 104 -11.62 0.73 -6.55
C ILE A 104 -10.62 1.37 -7.52
N ASN A 105 -9.35 0.99 -7.45
CA ASN A 105 -8.30 1.56 -8.29
C ASN A 105 -8.48 1.24 -9.77
N GLU A 106 -8.91 0.02 -10.09
CA GLU A 106 -9.12 -0.44 -11.47
C GLU A 106 -10.38 0.13 -12.09
N THR A 107 -11.41 0.41 -11.26
CA THR A 107 -12.71 0.88 -11.74
C THR A 107 -12.94 2.38 -11.61
N LYS A 108 -12.00 3.16 -11.05
CA LYS A 108 -12.12 4.63 -10.96
C LYS A 108 -12.18 5.28 -12.35
N GLN A 109 -12.85 6.44 -12.44
CA GLN A 109 -12.92 7.20 -13.70
C GLN A 109 -11.59 7.88 -14.02
N PRO A 110 -11.16 7.95 -15.28
CA PRO A 110 -9.92 8.63 -15.68
C PRO A 110 -9.86 10.11 -15.28
N GLU A 111 -11.01 10.79 -15.27
CA GLU A 111 -11.11 12.19 -14.83
C GLU A 111 -10.82 12.37 -13.35
N GLU A 112 -11.04 11.34 -12.54
CA GLU A 112 -10.75 11.35 -11.11
C GLU A 112 -9.23 11.28 -10.84
N GLU A 113 -8.45 10.75 -11.77
CA GLU A 113 -7.00 10.66 -11.65
C GLU A 113 -6.32 12.03 -11.76
N ASN A 114 -6.92 12.96 -12.54
CA ASN A 114 -6.41 14.33 -12.68
C ASN A 114 -6.71 15.24 -11.47
N GLN A 115 -7.56 14.81 -10.53
CA GLN A 115 -7.86 15.51 -9.29
C GLN A 115 -7.08 14.97 -8.09
N LYS A 116 -5.96 14.28 -8.31
CA LYS A 116 -5.09 13.89 -7.19
C LYS A 116 -4.78 15.13 -6.36
N PRO A 117 -5.13 15.17 -5.05
CA PRO A 117 -4.32 15.97 -4.16
C PRO A 117 -2.88 15.48 -4.39
N GLN A 118 -1.98 16.42 -4.69
CA GLN A 118 -0.55 16.08 -4.76
C GLN A 118 -0.25 15.18 -3.57
N PRO A 119 0.45 14.04 -3.75
CA PRO A 119 0.83 13.23 -2.63
C PRO A 119 1.48 14.19 -1.65
N THR A 120 0.92 14.30 -0.46
CA THR A 120 1.69 14.81 0.65
C THR A 120 2.84 13.83 0.73
N GLU A 121 3.95 14.19 0.10
CA GLU A 121 5.17 13.41 0.12
C GLU A 121 5.37 12.95 1.54
N ILE A 122 5.31 11.64 1.74
CA ILE A 122 5.87 11.01 2.92
C ILE A 122 7.40 11.16 2.76
N THR A 123 7.87 12.40 2.93
CA THR A 123 9.28 12.79 2.91
C THR A 123 10.05 12.28 4.14
N ILE A 124 9.57 11.20 4.77
CA ILE A 124 10.22 10.66 5.98
C ILE A 124 11.26 9.59 5.62
N ILE A 125 11.11 8.88 4.50
CA ILE A 125 12.03 7.78 4.15
C ILE A 125 13.23 8.28 3.34
N GLU A 126 13.07 9.30 2.51
CA GLU A 126 14.15 9.78 1.64
C GLU A 126 15.21 10.61 2.40
N LYS A 127 14.83 11.40 3.41
CA LYS A 127 15.78 12.14 4.24
C LYS A 127 16.72 11.23 5.04
N ARG A 128 16.27 10.06 5.45
CA ARG A 128 17.11 9.09 6.17
C ARG A 128 18.12 8.41 5.23
N SER A 129 17.70 8.11 4.01
CA SER A 129 18.56 7.54 2.96
C SER A 129 19.67 8.49 2.51
N LEU A 130 19.38 9.79 2.33
CA LEU A 130 20.36 10.79 1.96
C LEU A 130 21.39 11.05 3.06
N ARG A 131 20.98 11.09 4.33
CA ARG A 131 21.92 11.26 5.47
C ARG A 131 22.83 10.05 5.64
N VAL A 132 22.30 8.84 5.47
CA VAL A 132 23.10 7.61 5.54
C VAL A 132 24.07 7.54 4.35
N LYS A 133 23.66 7.88 3.13
CA LYS A 133 24.53 7.95 1.96
C LYS A 133 25.63 9.03 2.14
N ALA A 134 25.29 10.19 2.67
CA ALA A 134 26.26 11.25 2.94
C ALA A 134 27.28 10.85 4.00
N MET A 135 26.87 10.21 5.10
CA MET A 135 27.79 9.66 6.11
C MET A 135 28.71 8.58 5.54
N LEU A 136 28.22 7.74 4.67
CA LEU A 136 28.99 6.66 4.05
C LEU A 136 30.05 7.22 3.08
N ILE A 137 29.71 8.24 2.30
CA ILE A 137 30.64 8.95 1.41
C ILE A 137 31.72 9.68 2.21
N CYS A 138 31.35 10.38 3.32
CA CYS A 138 32.31 11.03 4.20
C CYS A 138 33.28 10.01 4.86
N GLY A 139 32.75 8.86 5.29
CA GLY A 139 33.56 7.77 5.86
C GLY A 139 34.58 7.20 4.88
N ILE A 140 34.18 6.96 3.62
CA ILE A 140 35.07 6.50 2.55
C ILE A 140 36.15 7.55 2.23
N ALA A 141 35.78 8.83 2.16
CA ALA A 141 36.73 9.92 1.90
C ALA A 141 37.80 10.03 3.01
N LEU A 142 37.43 9.91 4.28
CA LEU A 142 38.37 9.93 5.41
C LEU A 142 39.33 8.72 5.38
N LEU A 143 38.84 7.53 5.08
CA LEU A 143 39.66 6.33 4.95
C LEU A 143 40.67 6.45 3.78
N SER A 144 40.24 6.97 2.64
CA SER A 144 41.14 7.17 1.49
C SER A 144 42.23 8.21 1.79
N ALA A 145 41.90 9.31 2.47
CA ALA A 145 42.86 10.32 2.90
C ALA A 145 43.92 9.74 3.88
N ALA A 146 43.48 8.90 4.83
CA ALA A 146 44.40 8.24 5.76
C ALA A 146 45.36 7.29 5.05
N LEU A 147 44.89 6.52 4.07
CA LEU A 147 45.72 5.62 3.26
C LEU A 147 46.78 6.38 2.42
N ILE A 148 46.37 7.49 1.79
CA ILE A 148 47.27 8.35 1.05
C ILE A 148 48.35 8.94 1.97
N GLY A 149 47.95 9.43 3.15
CA GLY A 149 48.87 9.96 4.17
C GLY A 149 49.93 8.92 4.63
N THR A 150 49.48 7.68 4.86
CA THR A 150 50.42 6.60 5.23
C THR A 150 51.39 6.24 4.10
N PHE A 151 50.93 6.24 2.84
CA PHE A 151 51.79 6.01 1.69
C PHE A 151 52.86 7.10 1.51
N ILE A 152 52.46 8.37 1.68
CA ILE A 152 53.38 9.51 1.61
C ILE A 152 54.41 9.43 2.75
N TYR A 153 53.98 9.10 3.97
CA TYR A 153 54.85 8.96 5.13
C TYR A 153 55.90 7.86 4.93
N ILE A 154 55.50 6.68 4.44
CA ILE A 154 56.40 5.56 4.15
C ILE A 154 57.36 5.93 3.03
N GLY A 155 56.88 6.57 1.96
CA GLY A 155 57.73 7.02 0.87
C GLY A 155 58.79 8.02 1.32
N LEU A 156 58.43 8.97 2.18
CA LEU A 156 59.32 9.96 2.76
C LEU A 156 60.41 9.31 3.67
N GLN A 157 59.98 8.36 4.49
CA GLN A 157 60.89 7.57 5.35
C GLN A 157 61.93 6.77 4.52
N LEU A 158 61.49 6.12 3.46
CA LEU A 158 62.37 5.38 2.56
C LEU A 158 63.34 6.32 1.80
N TYR A 159 62.85 7.47 1.34
CA TYR A 159 63.65 8.48 0.68
C TYR A 159 64.76 9.04 1.60
N LEU A 160 64.40 9.39 2.83
CA LEU A 160 65.38 9.86 3.84
C LEU A 160 66.36 8.78 4.22
N SER A 161 65.94 7.52 4.31
CA SER A 161 66.85 6.38 4.59
C SER A 161 67.86 6.14 3.45
N LEU A 162 67.46 6.44 2.21
CA LEU A 162 68.33 6.25 1.04
C LEU A 162 69.39 7.34 0.91
N ILE A 163 69.10 8.57 1.42
CA ILE A 163 70.01 9.70 1.39
C ILE A 163 71.07 9.64 2.52
N HIS A 164 70.77 8.87 3.58
CA HIS A 164 71.65 8.74 4.75
C HIS A 164 72.61 7.53 4.65
N ILE A 165 72.66 6.84 3.49
CA ILE A 165 73.70 5.85 3.17
C ILE A 165 74.68 6.49 2.21
#